data_1dbf1e502cf2f289ceb193424050e4d8
#
_entry.id   1dbf1e502cf2f289ceb193424050e4d8
#
_cell.length_a   1.000
_cell.length_b   1.000
_cell.length_c   1.000
_cell.angle_alpha   90.00
_cell.angle_beta   90.00
_cell.angle_gamma   90.00
#
_symmetry.space_group_name_H-M   'P 1'
#
loop_
_entity.id
_entity.type
_entity.pdbx_description
1 polymer ?
#
loop_
_entity_poly.entity_id
_entity_poly.type
_entity_poly.pdbx_seq_one_letter_code
_entity_poly.pdbx_strand_id
1 'polypeptide(L)'
;MIRTRLLITAVLVSLLAAPASAQESVNQTRVTQFGAWLDNASAVLTIDGSTDTAVFAPILEAFAKRVPDLAIRYREITTNELNDLAERGCSGAEPAADLVVSSSIDQQVKLANDGCAQPNHSALVKALPGWAKWRDEVVGLTYEPAVIVYNRDLVPPAQVPQSRFDLIDLLRPDDNPFTGRIATYDIERSGVGYLFAFMDAQQATTFGRLIEAFGRNKVVATCCSAEIIDAVASGRFLIGYNMLGSYALARAANDRRIGIVAPTDYTLVLARAALIPKRARNAELARRFIDFALSEDGRRLLTESGLIVSFDEAGEGFSSLSGAVPTLRPIALSPVLLIGLDQQTRDNFLALWRSSLGGAGSGMQ
;
A
#
# COMPACT_ATOMS: atom_id res chain seq x y z
N MET A 1 12.48 -0.79 86.72
CA MET A 1 13.22 -1.13 85.50
C MET A 1 12.26 -1.82 84.49
N ILE A 2 11.64 -1.04 83.67
CA ILE A 2 10.65 -1.53 82.68
C ILE A 2 11.33 -1.46 81.31
N ARG A 3 11.57 -2.61 80.63
CA ARG A 3 12.12 -2.69 79.30
C ARG A 3 10.95 -2.69 78.31
N THR A 4 10.80 -1.61 77.55
CA THR A 4 9.88 -1.47 76.44
C THR A 4 10.52 -2.13 75.16
N ARG A 5 9.84 -3.16 74.59
CA ARG A 5 10.24 -3.76 73.34
C ARG A 5 9.45 -3.02 72.21
N LEU A 6 10.18 -2.41 71.29
CA LEU A 6 9.66 -1.86 70.07
C LEU A 6 9.46 -3.00 69.05
N LEU A 7 8.25 -3.22 68.62
CA LEU A 7 7.90 -4.10 67.46
C LEU A 7 7.94 -3.24 66.20
N ILE A 8 8.89 -3.55 65.32
CA ILE A 8 8.95 -2.97 63.99
C ILE A 8 8.11 -3.86 63.05
N THR A 9 6.98 -3.38 62.58
CA THR A 9 6.15 -4.06 61.59
C THR A 9 6.64 -3.65 60.19
N ALA A 10 7.25 -4.58 59.48
CA ALA A 10 7.62 -4.37 58.08
C ALA A 10 6.39 -4.55 57.19
N VAL A 11 5.97 -3.48 56.54
CA VAL A 11 4.93 -3.53 55.48
C VAL A 11 5.58 -3.89 54.16
N LEU A 12 5.33 -5.11 53.70
CA LEU A 12 5.70 -5.55 52.35
C LEU A 12 4.72 -4.92 51.34
N VAL A 13 5.17 -3.93 50.59
CA VAL A 13 4.43 -3.40 49.42
C VAL A 13 4.70 -4.30 48.24
N SER A 14 3.76 -5.18 47.90
CA SER A 14 3.79 -5.98 46.68
C SER A 14 3.42 -5.08 45.50
N LEU A 15 4.41 -4.70 44.68
CA LEU A 15 4.16 -4.10 43.34
C LEU A 15 3.58 -5.18 42.43
N LEU A 16 2.31 -5.16 42.22
CA LEU A 16 1.64 -5.87 41.13
C LEU A 16 2.03 -5.17 39.82
N ALA A 17 2.98 -5.73 39.08
CA ALA A 17 3.22 -5.36 37.66
C ALA A 17 2.00 -5.77 36.86
N ALA A 18 1.19 -4.81 36.41
CA ALA A 18 0.14 -5.04 35.43
C ALA A 18 0.79 -5.49 34.12
N PRO A 19 0.28 -6.54 33.44
CA PRO A 19 0.77 -6.88 32.12
C PRO A 19 0.46 -5.71 31.18
N ALA A 20 1.49 -5.21 30.48
CA ALA A 20 1.31 -4.29 29.39
C ALA A 20 0.51 -5.03 28.30
N SER A 21 -0.80 -4.78 28.24
CA SER A 21 -1.63 -5.20 27.12
C SER A 21 -1.04 -4.56 25.87
N ALA A 22 -0.46 -5.38 25.00
CA ALA A 22 -0.17 -4.99 23.64
C ALA A 22 -1.51 -4.53 23.04
N GLN A 23 -1.62 -3.22 22.85
CA GLN A 23 -2.77 -2.60 22.21
C GLN A 23 -2.67 -3.04 20.73
N GLU A 24 -3.40 -4.10 20.36
CA GLU A 24 -3.74 -4.36 18.97
C GLU A 24 -4.34 -3.05 18.44
N SER A 25 -3.63 -2.41 17.54
CA SER A 25 -4.17 -1.27 16.81
C SER A 25 -5.34 -1.83 15.98
N VAL A 26 -6.54 -1.76 16.54
CA VAL A 26 -7.77 -1.95 15.77
C VAL A 26 -7.69 -0.96 14.63
N ASN A 27 -7.60 -1.48 13.42
CA ASN A 27 -7.53 -0.71 12.19
C ASN A 27 -8.88 0.02 12.04
N GLN A 28 -9.00 1.19 12.67
CA GLN A 28 -10.24 1.96 12.65
C GLN A 28 -10.34 2.61 11.27
N THR A 29 -11.38 2.26 10.52
CA THR A 29 -11.79 2.98 9.31
C THR A 29 -11.83 4.48 9.61
N ARG A 30 -10.90 5.24 9.03
CA ARG A 30 -10.84 6.69 9.21
C ARG A 30 -11.76 7.35 8.21
N VAL A 31 -12.70 8.15 8.69
CA VAL A 31 -13.58 8.97 7.84
C VAL A 31 -13.17 10.42 7.94
N THR A 32 -12.91 11.04 6.79
CA THR A 32 -12.56 12.47 6.68
C THR A 32 -13.54 13.15 5.72
N GLN A 33 -13.94 14.37 6.05
CA GLN A 33 -14.83 15.18 5.23
C GLN A 33 -14.05 16.33 4.60
N PHE A 34 -14.38 16.62 3.32
CA PHE A 34 -13.86 17.76 2.56
C PHE A 34 -15.00 18.56 1.95
N GLY A 35 -14.78 19.86 1.71
CA GLY A 35 -15.75 20.75 1.12
C GLY A 35 -16.83 21.23 2.08
N ALA A 36 -18.09 21.27 1.63
CA ALA A 36 -19.21 21.73 2.44
C ALA A 36 -19.50 20.80 3.63
N TRP A 37 -20.09 21.33 4.69
CA TRP A 37 -20.60 20.49 5.79
C TRP A 37 -21.75 19.63 5.29
N LEU A 38 -21.83 18.36 5.73
CA LEU A 38 -22.84 17.39 5.27
C LEU A 38 -24.27 17.92 5.40
N ASP A 39 -24.57 18.64 6.49
CA ASP A 39 -25.91 19.19 6.75
C ASP A 39 -26.28 20.35 5.80
N ASN A 40 -25.30 20.98 5.15
CA ASN A 40 -25.48 22.11 4.24
C ASN A 40 -25.15 21.75 2.79
N ALA A 41 -24.73 20.52 2.53
CA ALA A 41 -24.32 20.11 1.20
C ALA A 41 -25.53 19.85 0.29
N SER A 42 -25.47 20.41 -0.92
CA SER A 42 -26.46 20.11 -1.97
C SER A 42 -26.19 18.74 -2.63
N ALA A 43 -24.97 18.24 -2.52
CA ALA A 43 -24.55 16.94 -3.02
C ALA A 43 -23.45 16.33 -2.14
N VAL A 44 -23.46 15.01 -2.01
CA VAL A 44 -22.46 14.26 -1.25
C VAL A 44 -21.82 13.23 -2.16
N LEU A 45 -20.48 13.21 -2.23
CA LEU A 45 -19.70 12.18 -2.90
C LEU A 45 -19.03 11.30 -1.83
N THR A 46 -19.40 10.03 -1.79
CA THR A 46 -18.75 9.05 -0.90
C THR A 46 -17.66 8.30 -1.65
N ILE A 47 -16.44 8.37 -1.13
CA ILE A 47 -15.28 7.71 -1.72
C ILE A 47 -14.69 6.75 -0.68
N ASP A 48 -14.57 5.48 -1.04
CA ASP A 48 -13.83 4.48 -0.28
C ASP A 48 -12.46 4.31 -0.93
N GLY A 49 -11.39 4.46 -0.15
CA GLY A 49 -10.05 4.42 -0.69
C GLY A 49 -9.02 3.73 0.19
N SER A 50 -8.05 3.08 -0.45
CA SER A 50 -6.88 2.50 0.23
C SER A 50 -5.67 3.43 0.23
N THR A 51 -5.85 4.71 -0.09
CA THR A 51 -4.81 5.75 -0.03
C THR A 51 -4.93 6.47 1.30
N ASP A 52 -3.81 6.71 1.97
CA ASP A 52 -3.80 7.52 3.18
C ASP A 52 -4.39 8.89 2.90
N THR A 53 -5.26 9.34 3.79
CA THR A 53 -5.98 10.61 3.64
C THR A 53 -5.02 11.78 3.41
N ALA A 54 -3.89 11.82 4.12
CA ALA A 54 -2.91 12.91 3.97
C ALA A 54 -2.32 13.00 2.55
N VAL A 55 -2.15 11.87 1.87
CA VAL A 55 -1.61 11.80 0.49
C VAL A 55 -2.69 12.17 -0.53
N PHE A 56 -3.94 11.80 -0.28
CA PHE A 56 -5.05 12.00 -1.22
C PHE A 56 -5.83 13.31 -1.00
N ALA A 57 -5.69 13.95 0.16
CA ALA A 57 -6.38 15.19 0.53
C ALA A 57 -6.26 16.32 -0.52
N PRO A 58 -5.07 16.62 -1.11
CA PRO A 58 -4.95 17.74 -2.04
C PRO A 58 -5.91 17.64 -3.24
N ILE A 59 -6.10 16.46 -3.81
CA ILE A 59 -7.01 16.31 -4.96
C ILE A 59 -8.48 16.34 -4.52
N LEU A 60 -8.81 15.80 -3.34
CA LEU A 60 -10.17 15.83 -2.79
C LEU A 60 -10.61 17.28 -2.49
N GLU A 61 -9.74 18.06 -1.84
CA GLU A 61 -9.98 19.47 -1.55
C GLU A 61 -10.13 20.31 -2.83
N ALA A 62 -9.27 20.08 -3.82
CA ALA A 62 -9.32 20.80 -5.08
C ALA A 62 -10.61 20.49 -5.86
N PHE A 63 -11.07 19.25 -5.85
CA PHE A 63 -12.32 18.88 -6.48
C PHE A 63 -13.54 19.47 -5.74
N ALA A 64 -13.54 19.42 -4.40
CA ALA A 64 -14.61 20.01 -3.59
C ALA A 64 -14.77 21.52 -3.85
N LYS A 65 -13.65 22.25 -4.05
CA LYS A 65 -13.67 23.68 -4.39
C LYS A 65 -14.26 23.99 -5.79
N ARG A 66 -14.24 23.02 -6.71
CA ARG A 66 -14.77 23.17 -8.08
C ARG A 66 -16.27 22.93 -8.20
N VAL A 67 -16.86 22.28 -7.22
CA VAL A 67 -18.29 21.96 -7.23
C VAL A 67 -18.96 22.67 -6.06
N PRO A 68 -19.80 23.67 -6.31
CA PRO A 68 -20.48 24.40 -5.25
C PRO A 68 -21.25 23.47 -4.32
N ASP A 69 -21.17 23.72 -3.02
CA ASP A 69 -21.89 23.01 -1.96
C ASP A 69 -21.71 21.48 -1.97
N LEU A 70 -20.57 20.97 -2.53
CA LEU A 70 -20.22 19.57 -2.49
C LEU A 70 -19.59 19.20 -1.14
N ALA A 71 -20.09 18.18 -0.48
CA ALA A 71 -19.39 17.46 0.56
C ALA A 71 -18.76 16.18 -0.01
N ILE A 72 -17.49 15.93 0.29
CA ILE A 72 -16.83 14.64 0.00
C ILE A 72 -16.62 13.93 1.32
N ARG A 73 -17.10 12.70 1.42
CA ARG A 73 -16.86 11.80 2.53
C ARG A 73 -15.87 10.73 2.09
N TYR A 74 -14.64 10.86 2.52
CA TYR A 74 -13.56 9.91 2.22
C TYR A 74 -13.40 8.93 3.39
N ARG A 75 -13.48 7.61 3.10
CA ARG A 75 -13.17 6.53 4.04
C ARG A 75 -11.85 5.91 3.67
N GLU A 76 -10.85 6.02 4.56
CA GLU A 76 -9.57 5.35 4.43
C GLU A 76 -9.69 3.93 4.99
N ILE A 77 -9.44 2.92 4.15
CA ILE A 77 -9.73 1.51 4.44
C ILE A 77 -8.59 0.66 3.88
N THR A 78 -8.26 -0.46 4.51
CA THR A 78 -7.27 -1.41 3.96
C THR A 78 -7.78 -2.05 2.66
N THR A 79 -6.87 -2.49 1.79
CA THR A 79 -7.24 -3.01 0.47
C THR A 79 -8.21 -4.19 0.53
N ASN A 80 -8.00 -5.14 1.44
CA ASN A 80 -8.88 -6.31 1.56
C ASN A 80 -10.26 -5.94 2.12
N GLU A 81 -10.30 -5.11 3.17
CA GLU A 81 -11.57 -4.61 3.74
C GLU A 81 -12.35 -3.76 2.73
N LEU A 82 -11.64 -2.96 1.92
CA LEU A 82 -12.23 -2.17 0.83
C LEU A 82 -12.91 -3.06 -0.21
N ASN A 83 -12.24 -4.16 -0.61
CA ASN A 83 -12.81 -5.14 -1.51
C ASN A 83 -14.07 -5.78 -0.94
N ASP A 84 -14.01 -6.22 0.32
CA ASP A 84 -15.16 -6.84 1.00
C ASP A 84 -16.35 -5.89 1.10
N LEU A 85 -16.11 -4.61 1.40
CA LEU A 85 -17.16 -3.58 1.41
C LEU A 85 -17.75 -3.35 0.01
N ALA A 86 -16.91 -3.31 -1.02
CA ALA A 86 -17.35 -3.14 -2.40
C ALA A 86 -18.20 -4.34 -2.90
N GLU A 87 -17.84 -5.57 -2.52
CA GLU A 87 -18.61 -6.78 -2.81
C GLU A 87 -19.98 -6.76 -2.11
N ARG A 88 -20.02 -6.38 -0.81
CA ARG A 88 -21.29 -6.21 -0.08
C ARG A 88 -22.14 -5.08 -0.65
N GLY A 89 -21.52 -3.99 -1.08
CA GLY A 89 -22.19 -2.90 -1.79
C GLY A 89 -22.76 -3.36 -3.14
N CYS A 90 -22.04 -4.19 -3.88
CA CYS A 90 -22.48 -4.76 -5.15
C CYS A 90 -23.69 -5.67 -4.99
N SER A 91 -23.69 -6.57 -4.01
CA SER A 91 -24.81 -7.46 -3.70
C SER A 91 -26.04 -6.68 -3.14
N GLY A 92 -25.82 -5.51 -2.59
CA GLY A 92 -26.84 -4.69 -1.91
C GLY A 92 -27.02 -5.06 -0.43
N ALA A 93 -26.12 -5.83 0.13
CA ALA A 93 -26.10 -6.13 1.56
C ALA A 93 -25.76 -4.89 2.39
N GLU A 94 -24.97 -3.96 1.81
CA GLU A 94 -24.63 -2.66 2.38
C GLU A 94 -24.77 -1.52 1.36
N PRO A 95 -24.88 -0.25 1.81
CA PRO A 95 -24.81 0.89 0.91
C PRO A 95 -23.46 0.95 0.20
N ALA A 96 -23.47 1.01 -1.14
CA ALA A 96 -22.27 1.20 -1.93
C ALA A 96 -21.73 2.63 -1.77
N ALA A 97 -20.41 2.81 -1.80
CA ALA A 97 -19.79 4.10 -2.07
C ALA A 97 -20.14 4.60 -3.49
N ASP A 98 -19.91 5.88 -3.76
CA ASP A 98 -20.06 6.40 -5.11
C ASP A 98 -18.82 6.15 -5.96
N LEU A 99 -17.66 6.04 -5.30
CA LEU A 99 -16.36 5.74 -5.93
C LEU A 99 -15.51 4.86 -5.02
N VAL A 100 -14.83 3.90 -5.61
CA VAL A 100 -13.84 3.05 -4.93
C VAL A 100 -12.48 3.28 -5.58
N VAL A 101 -11.44 3.58 -4.78
CA VAL A 101 -10.07 3.82 -5.25
C VAL A 101 -9.11 2.89 -4.52
N SER A 102 -8.49 1.95 -5.24
CA SER A 102 -7.66 0.91 -4.63
C SER A 102 -6.31 0.73 -5.31
N SER A 103 -5.29 0.38 -4.52
CA SER A 103 -4.00 -0.12 -5.01
C SER A 103 -4.03 -1.62 -5.31
N SER A 104 -5.02 -2.38 -4.79
CA SER A 104 -5.22 -3.78 -5.17
C SER A 104 -6.05 -3.85 -6.45
N ILE A 105 -5.40 -3.61 -7.58
CA ILE A 105 -6.06 -3.46 -8.89
C ILE A 105 -6.59 -4.78 -9.43
N ASP A 106 -6.06 -5.91 -9.00
CA ASP A 106 -6.57 -7.25 -9.26
C ASP A 106 -7.98 -7.43 -8.69
N GLN A 107 -8.19 -7.00 -7.45
CA GLN A 107 -9.52 -6.98 -6.81
C GLN A 107 -10.48 -6.04 -7.56
N GLN A 108 -10.00 -4.88 -8.03
CA GLN A 108 -10.83 -3.96 -8.83
C GLN A 108 -11.25 -4.59 -10.17
N VAL A 109 -10.32 -5.26 -10.85
CA VAL A 109 -10.63 -6.00 -12.08
C VAL A 109 -11.62 -7.12 -11.81
N LYS A 110 -11.50 -7.83 -10.66
CA LYS A 110 -12.47 -8.84 -10.26
C LYS A 110 -13.87 -8.26 -10.05
N LEU A 111 -13.99 -7.17 -9.29
CA LEU A 111 -15.28 -6.49 -9.08
C LEU A 111 -15.93 -6.10 -10.39
N ALA A 112 -15.19 -5.53 -11.34
CA ALA A 112 -15.72 -5.18 -12.66
C ALA A 112 -16.09 -6.44 -13.47
N ASN A 113 -15.27 -7.51 -13.41
CA ASN A 113 -15.59 -8.78 -14.07
C ASN A 113 -16.88 -9.40 -13.55
N ASP A 114 -17.14 -9.29 -12.26
CA ASP A 114 -18.35 -9.79 -11.60
C ASP A 114 -19.58 -8.87 -11.81
N GLY A 115 -19.42 -7.83 -12.64
CA GLY A 115 -20.51 -6.90 -12.98
C GLY A 115 -20.87 -5.92 -11.86
N CYS A 116 -19.91 -5.60 -10.98
CA CYS A 116 -20.09 -4.69 -9.85
C CYS A 116 -19.73 -3.24 -10.18
N ALA A 117 -19.35 -2.93 -11.42
CA ALA A 117 -18.92 -1.62 -11.86
C ALA A 117 -19.86 -0.97 -12.88
N GLN A 118 -19.78 0.35 -13.01
CA GLN A 118 -20.36 1.14 -14.09
C GLN A 118 -19.25 1.73 -14.97
N PRO A 119 -19.44 1.82 -16.30
CA PRO A 119 -18.44 2.40 -17.18
C PRO A 119 -18.39 3.93 -17.08
N ASN A 120 -17.20 4.50 -17.35
CA ASN A 120 -16.98 5.92 -17.59
C ASN A 120 -16.44 6.14 -19.01
N HIS A 121 -17.32 6.51 -19.94
CA HIS A 121 -16.97 6.69 -21.36
C HIS A 121 -16.42 8.08 -21.69
N SER A 122 -15.79 8.77 -20.75
CA SER A 122 -15.24 10.10 -21.00
C SER A 122 -14.08 10.09 -22.01
N ALA A 123 -13.81 11.24 -22.63
CA ALA A 123 -12.69 11.38 -23.54
C ALA A 123 -11.34 11.17 -22.82
N LEU A 124 -11.23 11.58 -21.56
CA LEU A 124 -10.03 11.42 -20.75
C LEU A 124 -9.76 9.95 -20.44
N VAL A 125 -10.79 9.18 -20.08
CA VAL A 125 -10.67 7.72 -19.89
C VAL A 125 -10.27 7.04 -21.21
N LYS A 126 -10.88 7.41 -22.33
CA LYS A 126 -10.53 6.84 -23.64
C LYS A 126 -9.08 7.13 -24.03
N ALA A 127 -8.52 8.27 -23.65
CA ALA A 127 -7.14 8.65 -23.96
C ALA A 127 -6.09 7.91 -23.12
N LEU A 128 -6.48 7.23 -22.04
CA LEU A 128 -5.53 6.44 -21.25
C LEU A 128 -4.90 5.31 -22.07
N PRO A 129 -3.62 4.98 -21.81
CA PRO A 129 -2.99 3.83 -22.41
C PRO A 129 -3.72 2.54 -22.03
N GLY A 130 -3.67 1.53 -22.91
CA GLY A 130 -4.45 0.29 -22.74
C GLY A 130 -4.15 -0.49 -21.46
N TRP A 131 -2.93 -0.34 -20.91
CA TRP A 131 -2.57 -0.99 -19.65
C TRP A 131 -3.20 -0.29 -18.41
N ALA A 132 -3.57 0.99 -18.52
CA ALA A 132 -4.10 1.80 -17.41
C ALA A 132 -5.64 1.85 -17.36
N LYS A 133 -6.33 1.06 -18.16
CA LYS A 133 -7.79 0.95 -18.11
C LYS A 133 -8.27 -0.43 -18.53
N TRP A 134 -9.46 -0.81 -18.07
CA TRP A 134 -10.13 -2.02 -18.50
C TRP A 134 -11.63 -1.82 -18.61
N ARG A 135 -12.20 -2.09 -19.81
CA ARG A 135 -13.65 -1.98 -20.13
C ARG A 135 -14.28 -0.60 -19.84
N ASP A 136 -13.46 0.46 -19.72
CA ASP A 136 -13.88 1.77 -19.20
C ASP A 136 -14.55 1.72 -17.80
N GLU A 137 -14.48 0.58 -17.10
CA GLU A 137 -15.03 0.33 -15.77
C GLU A 137 -13.95 0.43 -14.67
N VAL A 138 -12.73 0.07 -14.99
CA VAL A 138 -11.57 0.21 -14.10
C VAL A 138 -10.59 1.19 -14.72
N VAL A 139 -10.34 2.29 -14.02
CA VAL A 139 -9.62 3.47 -14.54
C VAL A 139 -8.41 3.76 -13.67
N GLY A 140 -7.21 3.61 -14.21
CA GLY A 140 -5.96 3.94 -13.53
C GLY A 140 -5.79 5.45 -13.37
N LEU A 141 -5.59 5.92 -12.16
CA LEU A 141 -5.39 7.33 -11.82
C LEU A 141 -3.93 7.70 -11.62
N THR A 142 -3.09 6.76 -11.20
CA THR A 142 -1.73 7.01 -10.74
C THR A 142 -0.70 6.25 -11.55
N TYR A 143 0.59 6.50 -11.24
CA TYR A 143 1.72 5.77 -11.81
C TYR A 143 2.78 5.60 -10.71
N GLU A 144 2.73 4.46 -10.01
CA GLU A 144 3.47 4.21 -8.78
C GLU A 144 4.40 3.01 -8.93
N PRO A 145 5.73 3.18 -8.87
CA PRO A 145 6.66 2.06 -8.88
C PRO A 145 6.67 1.30 -7.56
N ALA A 146 6.92 0.00 -7.62
CA ALA A 146 7.28 -0.81 -6.46
C ALA A 146 8.79 -0.67 -6.22
N VAL A 147 9.16 -0.13 -5.06
CA VAL A 147 10.55 0.26 -4.75
C VAL A 147 11.12 -0.51 -3.57
N ILE A 148 12.44 -0.51 -3.46
CA ILE A 148 13.15 -0.86 -2.24
C ILE A 148 13.39 0.44 -1.47
N VAL A 149 13.02 0.44 -0.19
CA VAL A 149 13.30 1.54 0.74
C VAL A 149 14.38 1.09 1.71
N TYR A 150 15.35 1.94 2.04
CA TYR A 150 16.41 1.61 2.98
C TYR A 150 16.76 2.78 3.90
N ASN A 151 17.35 2.48 5.04
CA ASN A 151 17.84 3.50 5.97
C ASN A 151 19.25 3.94 5.56
N ARG A 152 19.43 5.18 5.14
CA ARG A 152 20.70 5.74 4.64
C ARG A 152 21.79 5.84 5.70
N ASP A 153 21.41 5.97 6.97
CA ASP A 153 22.37 6.10 8.06
C ASP A 153 22.92 4.74 8.52
N LEU A 154 22.14 3.67 8.27
CA LEU A 154 22.43 2.34 8.79
C LEU A 154 22.85 1.32 7.71
N VAL A 155 22.51 1.56 6.45
CA VAL A 155 22.91 0.71 5.32
C VAL A 155 24.03 1.38 4.55
N PRO A 156 25.25 0.82 4.59
CA PRO A 156 26.37 1.35 3.82
C PRO A 156 26.06 1.41 2.32
N PRO A 157 26.54 2.43 1.58
CA PRO A 157 26.26 2.56 0.14
C PRO A 157 26.61 1.30 -0.68
N ALA A 158 27.66 0.58 -0.34
CA ALA A 158 28.07 -0.66 -1.00
C ALA A 158 27.15 -1.86 -0.73
N GLN A 159 26.25 -1.75 0.25
CA GLN A 159 25.29 -2.78 0.63
C GLN A 159 23.85 -2.42 0.24
N VAL A 160 23.64 -1.31 -0.44
CA VAL A 160 22.31 -0.92 -0.94
C VAL A 160 21.95 -1.76 -2.17
N PRO A 161 20.96 -2.66 -2.08
CA PRO A 161 20.61 -3.54 -3.20
C PRO A 161 19.99 -2.72 -4.32
N GLN A 162 20.50 -2.85 -5.54
CA GLN A 162 20.00 -2.19 -6.75
C GLN A 162 19.06 -3.09 -7.56
N SER A 163 19.01 -4.37 -7.22
CA SER A 163 18.18 -5.40 -7.88
C SER A 163 17.75 -6.46 -6.87
N ARG A 164 16.84 -7.35 -7.29
CA ARG A 164 16.49 -8.54 -6.48
C ARG A 164 17.66 -9.50 -6.36
N PHE A 165 18.53 -9.56 -7.36
CA PHE A 165 19.76 -10.35 -7.30
C PHE A 165 20.68 -9.85 -6.20
N ASP A 166 20.93 -8.53 -6.14
CA ASP A 166 21.74 -7.93 -5.09
C ASP A 166 21.16 -8.18 -3.70
N LEU A 167 19.82 -8.11 -3.58
CA LEU A 167 19.13 -8.40 -2.32
C LEU A 167 19.32 -9.87 -1.90
N ILE A 168 19.22 -10.83 -2.83
CA ILE A 168 19.47 -12.25 -2.58
C ILE A 168 20.93 -12.45 -2.17
N ASP A 169 21.88 -11.82 -2.85
CA ASP A 169 23.31 -11.94 -2.54
C ASP A 169 23.66 -11.32 -1.19
N LEU A 170 23.04 -10.18 -0.84
CA LEU A 170 23.18 -9.52 0.46
C LEU A 170 22.70 -10.42 1.60
N LEU A 171 21.69 -11.25 1.35
CA LEU A 171 21.07 -12.15 2.34
C LEU A 171 21.69 -13.56 2.36
N ARG A 172 22.71 -13.82 1.54
CA ARG A 172 23.35 -15.15 1.43
C ARG A 172 24.19 -15.55 2.64
N PRO A 173 25.03 -14.66 3.23
CA PRO A 173 25.81 -15.00 4.41
C PRO A 173 24.92 -15.32 5.62
N ASP A 174 25.30 -16.33 6.41
CA ASP A 174 24.51 -16.76 7.58
C ASP A 174 24.57 -15.74 8.74
N ASP A 175 25.63 -14.96 8.83
CA ASP A 175 25.90 -13.96 9.87
C ASP A 175 25.71 -12.51 9.39
N ASN A 176 24.84 -12.30 8.39
CA ASN A 176 24.62 -10.95 7.87
C ASN A 176 23.81 -10.06 8.84
N PRO A 177 24.04 -8.72 8.83
CA PRO A 177 23.40 -7.79 9.75
C PRO A 177 21.90 -7.52 9.43
N PHE A 178 21.39 -8.08 8.34
CA PHE A 178 20.02 -7.86 7.86
C PHE A 178 19.02 -8.88 8.42
N THR A 179 19.47 -9.93 9.10
CA THR A 179 18.59 -10.95 9.70
C THR A 179 17.60 -10.32 10.68
N GLY A 180 16.29 -10.50 10.43
CA GLY A 180 15.19 -9.91 11.21
C GLY A 180 15.04 -8.39 11.02
N ARG A 181 15.77 -7.79 10.08
CA ARG A 181 15.79 -6.33 9.86
C ARG A 181 15.35 -5.91 8.46
N ILE A 182 14.71 -6.81 7.73
CA ILE A 182 14.03 -6.52 6.47
C ILE A 182 12.53 -6.71 6.68
N ALA A 183 11.73 -5.84 6.06
CA ALA A 183 10.29 -5.97 6.06
C ALA A 183 9.71 -5.97 4.64
N THR A 184 8.59 -6.65 4.48
CA THR A 184 7.74 -6.63 3.29
C THR A 184 6.27 -6.73 3.72
N TYR A 185 5.36 -6.68 2.75
CA TYR A 185 3.94 -6.84 3.06
C TYR A 185 3.60 -8.24 3.56
N ASP A 186 2.69 -8.28 4.54
CA ASP A 186 1.90 -9.48 4.83
C ASP A 186 0.87 -9.66 3.71
N ILE A 187 1.13 -10.60 2.81
CA ILE A 187 0.30 -10.82 1.62
C ILE A 187 -1.08 -11.41 1.93
N GLU A 188 -1.31 -11.88 3.15
CA GLU A 188 -2.64 -12.33 3.57
C GLU A 188 -3.53 -11.16 4.00
N ARG A 189 -2.91 -10.12 4.58
CA ARG A 189 -3.59 -8.94 5.09
C ARG A 189 -3.63 -7.78 4.12
N SER A 190 -2.66 -7.71 3.19
CA SER A 190 -2.50 -6.65 2.22
C SER A 190 -2.77 -7.14 0.80
N GLY A 191 -3.85 -6.68 0.17
CA GLY A 191 -4.15 -7.02 -1.22
C GLY A 191 -3.09 -6.50 -2.19
N VAL A 192 -2.57 -5.28 -1.99
CA VAL A 192 -1.47 -4.77 -2.82
C VAL A 192 -0.17 -5.53 -2.58
N GLY A 193 0.07 -5.99 -1.35
CA GLY A 193 1.19 -6.86 -1.04
C GLY A 193 1.09 -8.20 -1.77
N TYR A 194 -0.12 -8.80 -1.76
CA TYR A 194 -0.40 -10.01 -2.53
C TYR A 194 -0.16 -9.80 -4.03
N LEU A 195 -0.71 -8.72 -4.59
CA LEU A 195 -0.55 -8.38 -6.00
C LEU A 195 0.93 -8.28 -6.38
N PHE A 196 1.73 -7.52 -5.63
CA PHE A 196 3.16 -7.36 -5.93
C PHE A 196 3.94 -8.68 -5.83
N ALA A 197 3.70 -9.47 -4.79
CA ALA A 197 4.36 -10.76 -4.63
C ALA A 197 3.97 -11.74 -5.75
N PHE A 198 2.69 -11.79 -6.12
CA PHE A 198 2.21 -12.63 -7.20
C PHE A 198 2.79 -12.18 -8.55
N MET A 199 2.83 -10.88 -8.82
CA MET A 199 3.44 -10.34 -10.05
C MET A 199 4.95 -10.59 -10.10
N ASP A 200 5.67 -10.49 -8.98
CA ASP A 200 7.09 -10.87 -8.92
C ASP A 200 7.29 -12.34 -9.28
N ALA A 201 6.42 -13.23 -8.79
CA ALA A 201 6.47 -14.66 -9.12
C ALA A 201 6.22 -14.93 -10.61
N GLN A 202 5.45 -14.08 -11.29
CA GLN A 202 5.22 -14.20 -12.73
C GLN A 202 6.36 -13.61 -13.58
N GLN A 203 7.12 -12.65 -13.05
CA GLN A 203 8.16 -11.94 -13.80
C GLN A 203 9.55 -12.59 -13.68
N ALA A 204 9.84 -13.29 -12.60
CA ALA A 204 11.20 -13.72 -12.29
C ALA A 204 11.29 -15.17 -11.83
N THR A 205 12.08 -15.97 -12.52
CA THR A 205 12.46 -17.33 -12.07
C THR A 205 13.23 -17.33 -10.74
N THR A 206 13.74 -16.17 -10.33
CA THR A 206 14.46 -15.96 -9.06
C THR A 206 13.54 -15.77 -7.87
N PHE A 207 12.22 -15.64 -8.06
CA PHE A 207 11.28 -15.42 -6.96
C PHE A 207 11.37 -16.49 -5.87
N GLY A 208 11.49 -17.77 -6.24
CA GLY A 208 11.66 -18.85 -5.27
C GLY A 208 12.90 -18.67 -4.39
N ARG A 209 14.03 -18.23 -4.98
CA ARG A 209 15.27 -17.93 -4.22
C ARG A 209 15.11 -16.72 -3.32
N LEU A 210 14.34 -15.71 -3.78
CA LEU A 210 14.08 -14.50 -2.99
C LEU A 210 13.28 -14.83 -1.73
N ILE A 211 12.17 -15.57 -1.85
CA ILE A 211 11.34 -15.93 -0.70
C ILE A 211 12.04 -16.93 0.24
N GLU A 212 12.88 -17.83 -0.28
CA GLU A 212 13.75 -18.67 0.53
C GLU A 212 14.77 -17.82 1.33
N ALA A 213 15.42 -16.85 0.67
CA ALA A 213 16.33 -15.91 1.35
C ALA A 213 15.60 -15.11 2.43
N PHE A 214 14.35 -14.71 2.17
CA PHE A 214 13.51 -14.01 3.14
C PHE A 214 13.22 -14.88 4.37
N GLY A 215 12.82 -16.14 4.18
CA GLY A 215 12.57 -17.05 5.29
C GLY A 215 13.82 -17.31 6.13
N ARG A 216 14.96 -17.64 5.49
CA ARG A 216 16.23 -17.87 6.18
C ARG A 216 16.68 -16.66 6.99
N ASN A 217 16.43 -15.44 6.49
CA ASN A 217 16.79 -14.19 7.14
C ASN A 217 15.68 -13.59 8.01
N LYS A 218 14.62 -14.35 8.32
CA LYS A 218 13.52 -13.92 9.21
C LYS A 218 12.94 -12.57 8.80
N VAL A 219 12.70 -12.39 7.50
CA VAL A 219 12.05 -11.18 6.99
C VAL A 219 10.68 -11.02 7.63
N VAL A 220 10.39 -9.81 8.10
CA VAL A 220 9.14 -9.53 8.81
C VAL A 220 8.06 -9.15 7.80
N ALA A 221 6.97 -9.90 7.81
CA ALA A 221 5.78 -9.57 7.04
C ALA A 221 4.83 -8.73 7.92
N THR A 222 4.49 -7.52 7.46
CA THR A 222 3.56 -6.64 8.17
C THR A 222 2.65 -5.89 7.19
N CYS A 223 1.60 -5.22 7.70
CA CYS A 223 0.71 -4.42 6.84
C CYS A 223 1.48 -3.23 6.26
N CYS A 224 0.96 -2.52 5.52
CA CYS A 224 0.95 -1.10 5.15
C CYS A 224 2.32 -0.44 4.86
N SER A 225 2.41 0.20 3.69
CA SER A 225 3.61 0.92 3.23
C SER A 225 4.10 1.94 4.26
N ALA A 226 3.21 2.75 4.80
CA ALA A 226 3.58 3.80 5.75
C ALA A 226 4.24 3.22 7.00
N GLU A 227 3.67 2.16 7.58
CA GLU A 227 4.21 1.50 8.78
C GLU A 227 5.61 0.93 8.53
N ILE A 228 5.81 0.25 7.39
CA ILE A 228 7.12 -0.32 7.04
C ILE A 228 8.15 0.80 6.83
N ILE A 229 7.79 1.85 6.09
CA ILE A 229 8.68 2.96 5.79
C ILE A 229 9.05 3.72 7.06
N ASP A 230 8.11 3.95 7.99
CA ASP A 230 8.38 4.56 9.30
C ASP A 230 9.30 3.68 10.16
N ALA A 231 9.12 2.36 10.11
CA ALA A 231 10.01 1.42 10.78
C ALA A 231 11.42 1.40 10.18
N VAL A 232 11.56 1.60 8.85
CA VAL A 232 12.87 1.82 8.20
C VAL A 232 13.47 3.15 8.63
N ALA A 233 12.69 4.24 8.65
CA ALA A 233 13.15 5.56 9.09
C ALA A 233 13.68 5.54 10.54
N SER A 234 12.99 4.83 11.42
CA SER A 234 13.41 4.70 12.83
C SER A 234 14.60 3.74 13.04
N GLY A 235 14.99 2.99 12.02
CA GLY A 235 16.06 1.98 12.10
C GLY A 235 15.62 0.65 12.72
N ARG A 236 14.34 0.43 12.96
CA ARG A 236 13.79 -0.88 13.34
C ARG A 236 14.05 -1.91 12.23
N PHE A 237 13.77 -1.52 10.97
CA PHE A 237 14.19 -2.25 9.79
C PHE A 237 15.30 -1.50 9.05
N LEU A 238 16.12 -2.22 8.32
CA LEU A 238 17.16 -1.64 7.45
C LEU A 238 16.63 -1.44 6.03
N ILE A 239 15.79 -2.37 5.58
CA ILE A 239 15.25 -2.41 4.22
C ILE A 239 13.76 -2.75 4.27
N GLY A 240 12.97 -2.04 3.44
CA GLY A 240 11.60 -2.38 3.07
C GLY A 240 11.53 -2.80 1.61
N TYR A 241 10.98 -3.99 1.31
CA TYR A 241 10.89 -4.53 -0.03
C TYR A 241 9.50 -4.37 -0.64
N ASN A 242 9.44 -4.00 -1.93
CA ASN A 242 8.20 -3.80 -2.71
C ASN A 242 7.28 -2.68 -2.17
N MET A 243 7.84 -1.65 -1.57
CA MET A 243 7.05 -0.52 -1.08
C MET A 243 6.48 0.32 -2.23
N LEU A 244 5.28 0.88 -2.05
CA LEU A 244 4.73 1.88 -2.98
C LEU A 244 5.62 3.11 -3.02
N GLY A 245 6.06 3.49 -4.22
CA GLY A 245 6.97 4.63 -4.43
C GLY A 245 6.40 5.96 -3.96
N SER A 246 5.08 6.15 -4.08
CA SER A 246 4.39 7.34 -3.59
C SER A 246 4.61 7.60 -2.09
N TYR A 247 4.46 6.55 -1.27
CA TYR A 247 4.70 6.63 0.17
C TYR A 247 6.18 6.83 0.50
N ALA A 248 7.05 6.16 -0.26
CA ALA A 248 8.50 6.30 -0.08
C ALA A 248 8.94 7.74 -0.37
N LEU A 249 8.47 8.34 -1.48
CA LEU A 249 8.78 9.73 -1.86
C LEU A 249 8.23 10.73 -0.84
N ALA A 250 6.95 10.59 -0.46
CA ALA A 250 6.33 11.47 0.53
C ALA A 250 7.10 11.45 1.86
N ARG A 251 7.58 10.27 2.29
CA ARG A 251 8.38 10.16 3.51
C ARG A 251 9.78 10.72 3.35
N ALA A 252 10.46 10.43 2.24
CA ALA A 252 11.82 10.91 1.96
C ALA A 252 11.90 12.44 1.83
N ALA A 253 10.84 13.09 1.36
CA ALA A 253 10.76 14.56 1.31
C ALA A 253 10.91 15.22 2.69
N ASN A 254 10.52 14.51 3.76
CA ASN A 254 10.54 15.01 5.13
C ASN A 254 11.54 14.27 6.03
N ASP A 255 12.18 13.22 5.54
CA ASP A 255 13.13 12.42 6.32
C ASP A 255 14.31 11.93 5.47
N ARG A 256 15.45 12.58 5.64
CA ARG A 256 16.69 12.28 4.88
C ARG A 256 17.25 10.88 5.12
N ARG A 257 16.81 10.19 6.18
CA ARG A 257 17.22 8.81 6.46
C ARG A 257 16.66 7.81 5.45
N ILE A 258 15.59 8.17 4.74
CA ILE A 258 14.97 7.30 3.74
C ILE A 258 15.72 7.40 2.41
N GLY A 259 16.26 6.26 1.98
CA GLY A 259 16.76 6.03 0.64
C GLY A 259 15.77 5.18 -0.15
N ILE A 260 15.70 5.41 -1.47
CA ILE A 260 14.75 4.75 -2.37
C ILE A 260 15.55 4.21 -3.56
N VAL A 261 15.26 2.96 -3.93
CA VAL A 261 15.81 2.31 -5.12
C VAL A 261 14.66 1.74 -5.94
N ALA A 262 14.58 2.13 -7.21
CA ALA A 262 13.79 1.42 -8.20
C ALA A 262 14.64 0.26 -8.74
N PRO A 263 14.25 -1.02 -8.51
CA PRO A 263 15.07 -2.16 -8.89
C PRO A 263 15.41 -2.19 -10.38
N THR A 264 16.71 -2.32 -10.72
CA THR A 264 17.22 -2.22 -12.10
C THR A 264 16.91 -3.45 -12.95
N ASP A 265 16.77 -4.61 -12.33
CA ASP A 265 16.38 -5.86 -13.03
C ASP A 265 14.96 -5.72 -13.62
N TYR A 266 14.01 -5.27 -12.87
CA TYR A 266 12.73 -4.71 -13.29
C TYR A 266 12.05 -4.00 -12.13
N THR A 267 11.25 -2.98 -12.46
CA THR A 267 10.40 -2.27 -11.49
C THR A 267 8.95 -2.44 -11.90
N LEU A 268 8.16 -3.10 -11.06
CA LEU A 268 6.70 -3.16 -11.23
C LEU A 268 6.13 -1.76 -11.09
N VAL A 269 5.17 -1.42 -11.94
CA VAL A 269 4.47 -0.13 -11.89
C VAL A 269 2.99 -0.35 -11.75
N LEU A 270 2.42 0.20 -10.70
CA LEU A 270 1.01 0.13 -10.36
C LEU A 270 0.30 1.41 -10.85
N ALA A 271 -0.86 1.27 -11.47
CA ALA A 271 -1.83 2.36 -11.60
C ALA A 271 -2.95 2.13 -10.58
N ARG A 272 -2.91 2.86 -9.45
CA ARG A 272 -4.02 2.84 -8.49
C ARG A 272 -5.32 3.11 -9.24
N ALA A 273 -6.29 2.22 -9.11
CA ALA A 273 -7.47 2.25 -9.96
C ALA A 273 -8.70 2.79 -9.25
N ALA A 274 -9.50 3.53 -10.00
CA ALA A 274 -10.84 3.96 -9.62
C ALA A 274 -11.90 3.07 -10.29
N LEU A 275 -12.96 2.78 -9.56
CA LEU A 275 -14.12 2.03 -10.00
C LEU A 275 -15.39 2.70 -9.47
N ILE A 276 -16.37 2.92 -10.35
CA ILE A 276 -17.70 3.41 -9.94
C ILE A 276 -18.58 2.19 -9.65
N PRO A 277 -18.97 1.95 -8.41
CA PRO A 277 -19.83 0.81 -8.08
C PRO A 277 -21.16 0.82 -8.83
N LYS A 278 -21.63 -0.38 -9.18
CA LYS A 278 -22.93 -0.54 -9.89
C LYS A 278 -24.10 0.15 -9.19
N ARG A 279 -24.07 0.19 -7.85
CA ARG A 279 -25.12 0.78 -7.01
C ARG A 279 -24.76 2.15 -6.46
N ALA A 280 -23.76 2.83 -7.04
CA ALA A 280 -23.41 4.20 -6.67
C ALA A 280 -24.62 5.12 -6.83
N ARG A 281 -24.93 5.91 -5.80
CA ARG A 281 -26.06 6.85 -5.81
C ARG A 281 -25.74 8.10 -6.61
N ASN A 282 -24.49 8.55 -6.55
CA ASN A 282 -24.00 9.76 -7.21
C ASN A 282 -22.93 9.44 -8.27
N ALA A 283 -23.22 8.43 -9.14
CA ALA A 283 -22.31 7.96 -10.18
C ALA A 283 -21.80 9.10 -11.10
N GLU A 284 -22.63 10.11 -11.35
CA GLU A 284 -22.24 11.26 -12.19
C GLU A 284 -21.16 12.12 -11.50
N LEU A 285 -21.27 12.35 -10.19
CA LEU A 285 -20.22 13.02 -9.43
C LEU A 285 -18.93 12.20 -9.41
N ALA A 286 -19.03 10.88 -9.30
CA ALA A 286 -17.88 9.99 -9.38
C ALA A 286 -17.19 10.08 -10.75
N ARG A 287 -17.93 10.12 -11.86
CA ARG A 287 -17.37 10.35 -13.21
C ARG A 287 -16.66 11.68 -13.30
N ARG A 288 -17.29 12.75 -12.81
CA ARG A 288 -16.67 14.09 -12.77
C ARG A 288 -15.40 14.13 -11.93
N PHE A 289 -15.34 13.39 -10.82
CA PHE A 289 -14.14 13.26 -10.03
C PHE A 289 -13.02 12.53 -10.79
N ILE A 290 -13.34 11.41 -11.45
CA ILE A 290 -12.36 10.68 -12.28
C ILE A 290 -11.83 11.59 -13.39
N ASP A 291 -12.72 12.30 -14.10
CA ASP A 291 -12.31 13.22 -15.16
C ASP A 291 -11.45 14.37 -14.63
N PHE A 292 -11.78 14.90 -13.45
CA PHE A 292 -10.92 15.87 -12.80
C PHE A 292 -9.55 15.29 -12.45
N ALA A 293 -9.48 14.08 -11.89
CA ALA A 293 -8.22 13.43 -11.55
C ALA A 293 -7.35 13.17 -12.79
N LEU A 294 -7.96 12.90 -13.94
CA LEU A 294 -7.27 12.70 -15.22
C LEU A 294 -6.98 14.00 -15.98
N SER A 295 -7.54 15.14 -15.59
CA SER A 295 -7.26 16.45 -16.19
C SER A 295 -5.84 16.90 -15.87
N GLU A 296 -5.34 17.93 -16.59
CA GLU A 296 -4.01 18.50 -16.34
C GLU A 296 -3.86 18.95 -14.88
N ASP A 297 -4.84 19.67 -14.32
CA ASP A 297 -4.81 20.09 -12.92
C ASP A 297 -4.81 18.93 -11.93
N GLY A 298 -5.64 17.90 -12.17
CA GLY A 298 -5.69 16.73 -11.33
C GLY A 298 -4.37 15.94 -11.38
N ARG A 299 -3.82 15.73 -12.56
CA ARG A 299 -2.53 15.04 -12.73
C ARG A 299 -1.38 15.80 -12.07
N ARG A 300 -1.36 17.14 -12.17
CA ARG A 300 -0.39 17.97 -11.45
C ARG A 300 -0.48 17.76 -9.94
N LEU A 301 -1.67 17.79 -9.36
CA LEU A 301 -1.88 17.53 -7.93
C LEU A 301 -1.46 16.12 -7.51
N LEU A 302 -1.77 15.10 -8.33
CA LEU A 302 -1.34 13.73 -8.08
C LEU A 302 0.19 13.58 -8.16
N THR A 303 0.86 14.33 -9.06
CA THR A 303 2.32 14.36 -9.16
C THR A 303 2.93 15.04 -7.94
N GLU A 304 2.41 16.20 -7.53
CA GLU A 304 2.85 16.92 -6.33
C GLU A 304 2.67 16.09 -5.05
N SER A 305 1.66 15.21 -5.02
CA SER A 305 1.44 14.26 -3.93
C SER A 305 2.27 12.97 -4.04
N GLY A 306 3.14 12.85 -5.07
CA GLY A 306 3.96 11.66 -5.31
C GLY A 306 3.21 10.45 -5.88
N LEU A 307 1.93 10.60 -6.22
CA LEU A 307 1.09 9.51 -6.75
C LEU A 307 1.29 9.26 -8.25
N ILE A 308 1.89 10.19 -8.97
CA ILE A 308 2.40 10.00 -10.33
C ILE A 308 3.89 10.26 -10.30
N VAL A 309 4.65 9.21 -10.53
CA VAL A 309 6.10 9.27 -10.54
C VAL A 309 6.58 9.31 -11.98
N SER A 310 7.30 10.37 -12.34
CA SER A 310 8.01 10.46 -13.62
C SER A 310 9.37 9.80 -13.48
N PHE A 311 9.75 9.02 -14.51
CA PHE A 311 11.09 8.48 -14.68
C PHE A 311 11.86 9.26 -15.76
N ASP A 312 11.45 10.50 -16.04
CA ASP A 312 12.08 11.34 -17.04
C ASP A 312 13.55 11.63 -16.71
N GLU A 313 14.29 12.09 -17.73
CA GLU A 313 15.76 12.20 -17.80
C GLU A 313 16.45 12.87 -16.59
N ALA A 314 15.73 13.55 -15.73
CA ALA A 314 16.28 14.20 -14.56
C ALA A 314 16.43 13.27 -13.34
N GLY A 315 15.74 12.12 -13.28
CA GLY A 315 15.93 11.10 -12.23
C GLY A 315 15.78 11.57 -10.78
N GLU A 316 15.29 12.78 -10.54
CA GLU A 316 15.34 13.43 -9.24
C GLU A 316 14.49 12.74 -8.17
N GLY A 317 13.45 11.98 -8.57
CA GLY A 317 12.62 11.18 -7.65
C GLY A 317 13.25 9.86 -7.22
N PHE A 318 14.04 9.22 -8.10
CA PHE A 318 14.69 7.93 -7.88
C PHE A 318 16.14 7.99 -8.34
N SER A 319 17.04 8.47 -7.47
CA SER A 319 18.47 8.34 -7.73
C SER A 319 18.85 6.87 -7.61
N SER A 320 19.03 6.18 -8.72
CA SER A 320 19.77 4.94 -8.68
C SER A 320 21.21 5.29 -8.30
N LEU A 321 21.73 4.73 -7.21
CA LEU A 321 23.14 4.85 -6.84
C LEU A 321 24.06 4.33 -7.95
N SER A 322 23.52 3.50 -8.86
CA SER A 322 24.21 2.91 -9.98
C SER A 322 24.14 3.72 -11.29
N GLY A 323 23.31 4.78 -11.37
CA GLY A 323 23.03 5.49 -12.61
C GLY A 323 22.28 4.67 -13.67
N ALA A 324 21.84 3.46 -13.36
CA ALA A 324 21.12 2.59 -14.28
C ALA A 324 19.63 2.95 -14.31
N VAL A 325 19.04 2.99 -15.52
CA VAL A 325 17.61 3.19 -15.71
C VAL A 325 16.87 1.87 -15.45
N PRO A 326 15.86 1.82 -14.59
CA PRO A 326 15.11 0.59 -14.31
C PRO A 326 14.29 0.15 -15.52
N THR A 327 14.14 -1.17 -15.71
CA THR A 327 13.20 -1.73 -16.67
C THR A 327 11.80 -1.69 -16.10
N LEU A 328 10.96 -0.76 -16.56
CA LEU A 328 9.60 -0.62 -16.08
C LEU A 328 8.68 -1.72 -16.58
N ARG A 329 7.89 -2.31 -15.68
CA ARG A 329 6.90 -3.36 -15.94
C ARG A 329 5.53 -2.92 -15.40
N PRO A 330 4.73 -2.19 -16.21
CA PRO A 330 3.37 -1.82 -15.83
C PRO A 330 2.51 -3.07 -15.59
N ILE A 331 1.83 -3.10 -14.46
CA ILE A 331 0.82 -4.12 -14.16
C ILE A 331 -0.45 -3.70 -14.90
N ALA A 332 -0.72 -4.36 -16.03
CA ALA A 332 -1.85 -4.00 -16.87
C ALA A 332 -3.20 -4.34 -16.23
N LEU A 333 -4.13 -3.39 -16.24
CA LEU A 333 -5.54 -3.62 -15.90
C LEU A 333 -6.16 -4.55 -16.95
N SER A 334 -6.21 -5.83 -16.64
CA SER A 334 -6.66 -6.86 -17.59
C SER A 334 -7.16 -8.11 -16.86
N PRO A 335 -7.92 -8.99 -17.55
CA PRO A 335 -8.39 -10.25 -16.97
C PRO A 335 -7.26 -11.19 -16.51
N VAL A 336 -6.03 -10.98 -16.96
CA VAL A 336 -4.86 -11.77 -16.52
C VAL A 336 -4.66 -11.67 -15.00
N LEU A 337 -5.03 -10.54 -14.39
CA LEU A 337 -4.97 -10.36 -12.94
C LEU A 337 -5.88 -11.32 -12.16
N LEU A 338 -6.94 -11.84 -12.79
CA LEU A 338 -7.86 -12.80 -12.16
C LEU A 338 -7.20 -14.15 -11.88
N ILE A 339 -6.12 -14.49 -12.58
CA ILE A 339 -5.37 -15.74 -12.38
C ILE A 339 -4.88 -15.83 -10.92
N GLY A 340 -4.35 -14.73 -10.38
CA GLY A 340 -3.89 -14.67 -9.00
C GLY A 340 -5.02 -14.74 -7.95
N LEU A 341 -6.24 -14.42 -8.34
CA LEU A 341 -7.42 -14.44 -7.46
C LEU A 341 -8.25 -15.72 -7.61
N ASP A 342 -7.91 -16.60 -8.57
CA ASP A 342 -8.46 -17.96 -8.60
C ASP A 342 -8.16 -18.65 -7.27
N GLN A 343 -9.18 -19.27 -6.67
CA GLN A 343 -9.08 -19.81 -5.32
C GLN A 343 -7.92 -20.80 -5.17
N GLN A 344 -7.81 -21.75 -6.09
CA GLN A 344 -6.76 -22.78 -6.01
C GLN A 344 -5.36 -22.17 -6.20
N THR A 345 -5.23 -21.25 -7.15
CA THR A 345 -3.98 -20.52 -7.43
C THR A 345 -3.57 -19.70 -6.20
N ARG A 346 -4.51 -18.98 -5.62
CA ARG A 346 -4.29 -18.15 -4.44
C ARG A 346 -3.89 -18.99 -3.22
N ASP A 347 -4.61 -20.07 -2.95
CA ASP A 347 -4.34 -20.96 -1.82
C ASP A 347 -2.94 -21.60 -1.94
N ASN A 348 -2.58 -22.07 -3.14
CA ASN A 348 -1.25 -22.61 -3.41
C ASN A 348 -0.15 -21.55 -3.22
N PHE A 349 -0.36 -20.32 -3.69
CA PHE A 349 0.61 -19.23 -3.54
C PHE A 349 0.79 -18.80 -2.08
N LEU A 350 -0.30 -18.71 -1.33
CA LEU A 350 -0.24 -18.42 0.11
C LEU A 350 0.45 -19.54 0.88
N ALA A 351 0.19 -20.81 0.53
CA ALA A 351 0.88 -21.96 1.15
C ALA A 351 2.39 -21.93 0.88
N LEU A 352 2.79 -21.61 -0.37
CA LEU A 352 4.20 -21.43 -0.72
C LEU A 352 4.83 -20.29 0.10
N TRP A 353 4.16 -19.15 0.21
CA TRP A 353 4.62 -18.00 0.98
C TRP A 353 4.80 -18.34 2.46
N ARG A 354 3.79 -18.94 3.08
CA ARG A 354 3.84 -19.39 4.50
C ARG A 354 4.96 -20.37 4.75
N SER A 355 5.12 -21.38 3.88
CA SER A 355 6.19 -22.37 4.05
C SER A 355 7.59 -21.78 3.91
N SER A 356 7.74 -20.76 3.05
CA SER A 356 9.02 -20.08 2.83
C SER A 356 9.38 -19.12 3.98
N LEU A 357 8.42 -18.34 4.48
CA LEU A 357 8.63 -17.37 5.56
C LEU A 357 8.43 -17.97 6.96
N GLY A 358 7.54 -18.96 7.09
CA GLY A 358 7.14 -19.55 8.38
C GLY A 358 8.09 -20.60 8.94
N GLY A 359 9.10 -21.04 8.20
CA GLY A 359 10.14 -21.95 8.70
C GLY A 359 11.00 -21.36 9.84
N ALA A 360 10.83 -20.05 10.13
CA ALA A 360 11.56 -19.35 11.19
C ALA A 360 10.67 -18.97 12.41
N GLY A 361 9.34 -19.15 12.33
CA GLY A 361 8.38 -18.62 13.32
C GLY A 361 7.78 -19.63 14.32
N SER A 362 8.05 -20.94 14.21
CA SER A 362 7.49 -21.94 15.13
C SER A 362 8.28 -22.18 16.41
N GLY A 363 9.11 -21.24 16.80
CA GLY A 363 10.04 -21.35 17.93
C GLY A 363 9.98 -20.23 18.97
N MET A 364 8.79 -19.61 19.22
CA MET A 364 8.58 -18.83 20.46
C MET A 364 7.07 -18.76 20.76
N GLN A 365 6.64 -19.71 21.60
CA GLN A 365 5.50 -19.54 22.49
C GLN A 365 5.97 -18.76 23.72
#